data_3e554cc288eb9cd2375be1addae89a93
#
_entry.id   3e554cc288eb9cd2375be1addae89a93
#
_cell.length_a   1.000
_cell.length_b   1.000
_cell.length_c   1.000
_cell.angle_alpha   90.00
_cell.angle_beta   90.00
_cell.angle_gamma   90.00
#
_symmetry.space_group_name_H-M   'P 1'
#
loop_
_entity.id
_entity.type
_entity.pdbx_description
1 polymer ?
#
loop_
_entity_poly.entity_id
_entity_poly.type
_entity_poly.pdbx_seq_one_letter_code
_entity_poly.pdbx_strand_id
1 'polypeptide(L)' 'MAPEEKAREEIDQLLKEAGWAVQDYGDINLGAALGVAVREFPLISGFADYLLFIDREAVGA' A
#
# COMPACT_ATOMS: atom_id res chain seq x y z
N MET A 1 -3.51 -14.14 16.74
CA MET A 1 -3.26 -13.35 15.54
C MET A 1 -2.44 -14.16 14.55
N ALA A 2 -2.79 -14.17 13.28
CA ALA A 2 -2.03 -14.88 12.27
C ALA A 2 -0.69 -14.19 12.02
N PRO A 3 0.40 -14.93 11.75
CA PRO A 3 1.70 -14.32 11.44
C PRO A 3 1.66 -13.33 10.29
N GLU A 4 0.82 -13.57 9.31
CA GLU A 4 0.66 -12.68 8.15
C GLU A 4 0.11 -11.30 8.54
N GLU A 5 -0.85 -11.26 9.45
CA GLU A 5 -1.42 -10.01 9.94
C GLU A 5 -0.38 -9.19 10.69
N LYS A 6 0.43 -9.85 11.50
CA LYS A 6 1.50 -9.19 12.23
C LYS A 6 2.55 -8.61 11.28
N ALA A 7 2.91 -9.36 10.23
CA ALA A 7 3.86 -8.88 9.22
C ALA A 7 3.32 -7.65 8.48
N ARG A 8 2.02 -7.64 8.16
CA ARG A 8 1.39 -6.48 7.51
C ARG A 8 1.39 -5.25 8.41
N GLU A 9 1.12 -5.42 9.70
CA GLU A 9 1.17 -4.31 10.65
C GLU A 9 2.56 -3.68 10.71
N GLU A 10 3.60 -4.50 10.70
CA GLU A 10 4.98 -4.02 10.71
C GLU A 10 5.33 -3.29 9.42
N ILE A 11 4.91 -3.81 8.27
CA ILE A 11 5.12 -3.17 6.96
C ILE A 11 4.37 -1.84 6.90
N ASP A 12 3.11 -1.81 7.32
CA ASP A 12 2.32 -0.58 7.38
C ASP A 12 3.01 0.49 8.22
N GLN A 13 3.54 0.09 9.37
CA GLN A 13 4.24 0.99 10.28
C GLN A 13 5.49 1.58 9.61
N LEU A 14 6.29 0.74 8.96
CA LEU A 14 7.50 1.17 8.26
C LEU A 14 7.18 2.12 7.11
N LEU A 15 6.13 1.83 6.35
CA LEU A 15 5.70 2.70 5.25
C LEU A 15 5.25 4.06 5.76
N LYS A 16 4.47 4.09 6.84
CA LYS A 16 4.02 5.35 7.44
C LYS A 16 5.19 6.17 7.97
N GLU A 17 6.15 5.53 8.62
CA GLU A 17 7.36 6.18 9.12
C GLU A 17 8.21 6.76 7.98
N ALA A 18 8.20 6.12 6.82
CA ALA A 18 8.89 6.59 5.63
C ALA A 18 8.12 7.68 4.86
N GLY A 19 6.94 8.06 5.33
CA GLY A 19 6.14 9.12 4.71
C GLY A 19 5.10 8.64 3.70
N TRP A 20 4.87 7.32 3.60
CA TRP A 20 3.85 6.77 2.72
C TRP A 20 2.46 6.86 3.34
N ALA A 21 1.48 7.21 2.52
CA ALA A 21 0.08 7.10 2.90
C ALA A 21 -0.41 5.69 2.58
N VAL A 22 -0.63 4.87 3.60
CA VAL A 22 -1.12 3.50 3.42
C VAL A 22 -2.63 3.51 3.34
N GLN A 23 -3.18 2.94 2.26
CA GLN A 23 -4.62 2.95 1.97
C GLN A 23 -5.10 1.55 1.58
N ASP A 24 -6.38 1.27 1.87
CA ASP A 24 -7.06 0.11 1.32
C ASP A 24 -7.53 0.41 -0.11
N TYR A 25 -7.63 -0.62 -0.95
CA TYR A 25 -8.05 -0.44 -2.34
C TYR A 25 -9.40 0.27 -2.46
N GLY A 26 -10.34 -0.03 -1.59
CA GLY A 26 -11.66 0.60 -1.60
C GLY A 26 -11.66 2.09 -1.23
N ASP A 27 -10.57 2.59 -0.64
CA ASP A 27 -10.45 3.95 -0.14
C ASP A 27 -9.30 4.71 -0.82
N ILE A 28 -9.00 4.38 -2.08
CA ILE A 28 -7.90 4.99 -2.81
C ILE A 28 -8.06 6.50 -2.92
N ASN A 29 -7.01 7.22 -2.51
CA ASN A 29 -6.87 8.64 -2.73
C ASN A 29 -5.40 8.95 -3.05
N LEU A 30 -5.04 8.91 -4.32
CA LEU A 30 -3.67 9.14 -4.77
C LEU A 30 -3.20 10.58 -4.57
N GLY A 31 -4.12 11.49 -4.32
CA GLY A 31 -3.79 12.87 -4.00
C GLY A 31 -3.48 13.14 -2.52
N ALA A 32 -3.62 12.12 -1.64
CA ALA A 32 -3.41 12.30 -0.20
C ALA A 32 -1.96 12.57 0.17
N ALA A 33 -1.02 12.04 -0.61
CA ALA A 33 0.42 12.23 -0.40
C ALA A 33 1.15 11.97 -1.71
N LEU A 34 2.43 12.38 -1.77
CA LEU A 34 3.27 12.09 -2.93
C LEU A 34 3.48 10.58 -3.08
N GLY A 35 3.77 9.88 -1.97
CA GLY A 35 3.91 8.43 -1.93
C GLY A 35 2.67 7.79 -1.31
N VAL A 36 2.01 6.91 -2.03
CA VAL A 36 0.82 6.17 -1.57
C VAL A 36 1.05 4.68 -1.75
N ALA A 37 0.79 3.90 -0.69
CA ALA A 37 0.85 2.46 -0.72
C ALA A 37 -0.58 1.90 -0.59
N VAL A 38 -1.08 1.26 -1.65
CA VAL A 38 -2.43 0.71 -1.68
C VAL A 38 -2.39 -0.78 -1.41
N ARG A 39 -3.10 -1.22 -0.38
CA ARG A 39 -3.15 -2.62 0.03
C ARG A 39 -4.13 -3.42 -0.82
N GLU A 40 -3.76 -4.69 -1.07
CA GLU A 40 -4.61 -5.65 -1.77
C GLU A 40 -5.11 -5.15 -3.13
N PHE A 41 -4.20 -4.53 -3.89
CA PHE A 41 -4.54 -4.00 -5.20
C PHE A 41 -4.76 -5.13 -6.20
N PRO A 42 -5.91 -5.19 -6.90
CA PRO A 42 -6.19 -6.25 -7.85
C PRO A 42 -5.32 -6.13 -9.11
N LEU A 43 -4.73 -7.25 -9.51
CA LEU A 43 -3.94 -7.39 -10.73
C LEU A 43 -4.58 -8.44 -11.61
N ILE A 44 -4.18 -8.50 -12.88
CA ILE A 44 -4.66 -9.51 -13.82
C ILE A 44 -4.36 -10.92 -13.31
N SER A 45 -3.19 -11.12 -12.69
CA SER A 45 -2.73 -12.41 -12.18
C SER A 45 -3.06 -12.67 -10.70
N GLY A 46 -3.87 -11.81 -10.07
CA GLY A 46 -4.21 -11.93 -8.65
C GLY A 46 -4.19 -10.59 -7.93
N PHE A 47 -3.63 -10.56 -6.71
CA PHE A 47 -3.55 -9.34 -5.92
C PHE A 47 -2.10 -9.04 -5.57
N ALA A 48 -1.74 -7.76 -5.60
CA ALA A 48 -0.51 -7.29 -4.96
C ALA A 48 -0.81 -6.99 -3.49
N ASP A 49 0.06 -7.41 -2.57
CA ASP A 49 -0.09 -7.07 -1.14
C ASP A 49 -0.06 -5.55 -0.96
N TYR A 50 0.84 -4.90 -1.67
CA TYR A 50 0.93 -3.44 -1.74
C TYR A 50 1.29 -3.03 -3.17
N LEU A 51 0.60 -2.03 -3.69
CA LEU A 51 1.00 -1.36 -4.92
C LEU A 51 1.42 0.06 -4.57
N LEU A 52 2.63 0.44 -4.96
CA LEU A 52 3.23 1.72 -4.60
C LEU A 52 3.04 2.73 -5.71
N PHE A 53 2.60 3.92 -5.33
CA PHE A 53 2.42 5.04 -6.26
C PHE A 53 3.28 6.23 -5.80
N ILE A 54 3.91 6.90 -6.74
CA ILE A 54 4.58 8.18 -6.52
C ILE A 54 4.03 9.17 -7.54
N ASP A 55 3.57 10.32 -7.05
CA ASP A 55 2.95 11.36 -7.88
C ASP A 55 1.84 10.78 -8.78
N ARG A 56 1.01 9.90 -8.19
CA ARG A 56 -0.14 9.24 -8.81
C ARG A 56 0.22 8.22 -9.89
N GLU A 57 1.49 7.85 -10.00
CA GLU A 57 1.95 6.82 -10.93
C GLU A 57 2.40 5.57 -10.21
N ALA A 58 1.97 4.40 -10.67
CA ALA A 58 2.40 3.13 -10.10
C ALA A 58 3.89 2.90 -10.40
N VAL A 59 4.69 2.70 -9.35
CA VAL A 59 6.14 2.53 -9.47
C VAL A 59 6.65 1.17 -9.03
N GLY A 60 5.80 0.37 -8.37
CA GLY A 60 6.19 -0.95 -7.92
C GLY A 60 5.15 -1.59 -7.02
N ALA A 61 5.38 -2.83 -6.70
CA ALA A 61 4.51 -3.61 -5.83
C ALA A 61 5.27 -4.18 -4.65
#